data_afc5ecdea2a8f92b22f9e6c2d183811a
#
_entry.id   afc5ecdea2a8f92b22f9e6c2d183811a
#
_cell.length_a   1.000
_cell.length_b   1.000
_cell.length_c   1.000
_cell.angle_alpha   90.00
_cell.angle_beta   90.00
_cell.angle_gamma   90.00
#
_symmetry.space_group_name_H-M   'P 1'
#
loop_
_entity.id
_entity.type
_entity.pdbx_description
1 polymer ?
#
loop_
_entity_poly.entity_id
_entity_poly.type
_entity_poly.pdbx_seq_one_letter_code
_entity_poly.pdbx_strand_id
1 'polypeptide(L)'
;MSPSMPLLSVQGLSAHYGKVAALDDLSIQVGAGRIVTVIGGNGAGKSTLLNAIMGALPTTGHSRGSVNFLGQSVHDWAIERKVALGMSLVPERRELFGSMSVEDNLLLGGFRLYRSGTAGWRQTLDQVFELFPRLRERARQQAGTLSGGERQMLALGRALMAQPRLLMLDEPSLGLAPRIVREIFQIIARLRSTGVSILLVEQNARPALRVADYGYVLETGDLILEGAAEMLSGHPRVIESYLGLGRRNQAAD
;
A
#
# COMPACT_ATOMS: atom_id res chain seq x y z
N MET A 1 -10.27 25.43 -11.47
CA MET A 1 -9.75 24.98 -10.15
C MET A 1 -8.26 24.74 -10.34
N SER A 2 -7.40 25.46 -9.65
CA SER A 2 -5.95 25.22 -9.70
C SER A 2 -5.69 23.75 -9.32
N PRO A 3 -4.84 23.00 -10.02
CA PRO A 3 -4.50 21.65 -9.63
C PRO A 3 -3.84 21.70 -8.25
N SER A 4 -4.52 21.13 -7.25
CA SER A 4 -3.93 21.00 -5.92
C SER A 4 -2.65 20.19 -6.05
N MET A 5 -1.54 20.66 -5.46
CA MET A 5 -0.28 19.93 -5.46
C MET A 5 -0.51 18.48 -4.96
N PRO A 6 0.01 17.47 -5.64
CA PRO A 6 -0.11 16.10 -5.18
C PRO A 6 0.58 15.91 -3.83
N LEU A 7 0.01 15.04 -2.98
CA LEU A 7 0.63 14.67 -1.71
C LEU A 7 1.96 13.94 -1.93
N LEU A 8 1.96 12.99 -2.88
CA LEU A 8 3.15 12.28 -3.37
C LEU A 8 3.27 12.51 -4.88
N SER A 9 4.46 12.87 -5.34
CA SER A 9 4.83 12.92 -6.76
C SER A 9 6.12 12.18 -6.96
N VAL A 10 6.09 11.20 -7.82
CA VAL A 10 7.25 10.41 -8.28
C VAL A 10 7.46 10.75 -9.75
N GLN A 11 8.70 11.07 -10.14
CA GLN A 11 9.03 11.46 -11.51
C GLN A 11 10.32 10.79 -11.96
N GLY A 12 10.26 10.14 -13.12
CA GLY A 12 11.41 9.52 -13.74
C GLY A 12 12.07 8.43 -12.90
N LEU A 13 11.28 7.71 -12.07
CA LEU A 13 11.81 6.72 -11.15
C LEU A 13 12.23 5.46 -11.91
N SER A 14 13.54 5.21 -11.92
CA SER A 14 14.12 3.96 -12.40
C SER A 14 14.75 3.21 -11.23
N ALA A 15 14.62 1.89 -11.20
CA ALA A 15 15.18 1.05 -10.14
C ALA A 15 15.80 -0.22 -10.72
N HIS A 16 16.96 -0.60 -10.18
CA HIS A 16 17.74 -1.74 -10.65
C HIS A 16 18.17 -2.63 -9.49
N TYR A 17 18.28 -3.93 -9.76
CA TYR A 17 18.91 -4.93 -8.92
C TYR A 17 20.16 -5.47 -9.66
N GLY A 18 21.33 -5.00 -9.25
CA GLY A 18 22.55 -5.23 -10.02
C GLY A 18 22.42 -4.69 -11.45
N LYS A 19 22.41 -5.58 -12.46
CA LYS A 19 22.28 -5.21 -13.88
C LYS A 19 20.82 -5.29 -14.40
N VAL A 20 19.90 -5.75 -13.59
CA VAL A 20 18.50 -5.95 -14.01
C VAL A 20 17.69 -4.69 -13.70
N ALA A 21 17.15 -4.06 -14.74
CA ALA A 21 16.16 -2.99 -14.59
C ALA A 21 14.84 -3.61 -14.11
N ALA A 22 14.30 -3.10 -13.00
CA ALA A 22 13.02 -3.51 -12.45
C ALA A 22 11.94 -2.42 -12.61
N LEU A 23 12.36 -1.16 -12.78
CA LEU A 23 11.51 -0.02 -13.14
C LEU A 23 12.28 0.86 -14.12
N ASP A 24 11.59 1.42 -15.10
CA ASP A 24 12.18 2.34 -16.09
C ASP A 24 11.31 3.60 -16.25
N ASP A 25 11.91 4.75 -15.94
CA ASP A 25 11.35 6.11 -16.12
C ASP A 25 9.90 6.31 -15.62
N LEU A 26 9.55 5.69 -14.50
CA LEU A 26 8.18 5.64 -13.98
C LEU A 26 7.79 6.95 -13.29
N SER A 27 6.60 7.47 -13.63
CA SER A 27 6.04 8.68 -13.00
C SER A 27 4.62 8.43 -12.52
N ILE A 28 4.34 8.68 -11.24
CA ILE A 28 3.03 8.54 -10.63
C ILE A 28 2.74 9.67 -9.64
N GLN A 29 1.48 9.90 -9.35
CA GLN A 29 1.04 10.90 -8.38
C GLN A 29 -0.05 10.34 -7.46
N VAL A 30 -0.03 10.77 -6.19
CA VAL A 30 -1.10 10.50 -5.22
C VAL A 30 -1.60 11.84 -4.67
N GLY A 31 -2.88 12.13 -4.87
CA GLY A 31 -3.54 13.30 -4.30
C GLY A 31 -3.83 13.11 -2.81
N ALA A 32 -3.97 14.23 -2.08
CA ALA A 32 -4.36 14.20 -0.67
C ALA A 32 -5.77 13.58 -0.50
N GLY A 33 -5.90 12.63 0.44
CA GLY A 33 -7.15 11.91 0.72
C GLY A 33 -7.63 11.02 -0.44
N ARG A 34 -6.76 10.67 -1.39
CA ARG A 34 -7.09 9.81 -2.54
C ARG A 34 -6.54 8.41 -2.37
N ILE A 35 -7.24 7.45 -2.95
CA ILE A 35 -6.75 6.09 -3.15
C ILE A 35 -6.28 5.97 -4.59
N VAL A 36 -4.99 5.73 -4.77
CA VAL A 36 -4.38 5.45 -6.08
C VAL A 36 -3.91 4.01 -6.10
N THR A 37 -4.20 3.29 -7.17
CA THR A 37 -3.76 1.90 -7.32
C THR A 37 -2.77 1.74 -8.48
N VAL A 38 -1.78 0.86 -8.28
CA VAL A 38 -0.91 0.36 -9.35
C VAL A 38 -1.20 -1.12 -9.51
N ILE A 39 -1.79 -1.51 -10.62
CA ILE A 39 -2.10 -2.90 -10.94
C ILE A 39 -1.07 -3.47 -11.91
N GLY A 40 -0.76 -4.76 -11.74
CA GLY A 40 0.22 -5.44 -12.59
C GLY A 40 0.40 -6.90 -12.20
N GLY A 41 0.93 -7.70 -13.10
CA GLY A 41 1.27 -9.11 -12.87
C GLY A 41 2.42 -9.28 -11.86
N ASN A 42 2.71 -10.56 -11.54
CA ASN A 42 3.91 -10.88 -10.76
C ASN A 42 5.16 -10.49 -11.56
N GLY A 43 6.14 -9.89 -10.89
CA GLY A 43 7.36 -9.39 -11.54
C GLY A 43 7.20 -8.06 -12.30
N ALA A 44 6.02 -7.43 -12.29
CA ALA A 44 5.81 -6.14 -12.98
C ALA A 44 6.60 -4.97 -12.38
N GLY A 45 7.15 -5.09 -11.15
CA GLY A 45 7.89 -4.02 -10.49
C GLY A 45 7.14 -3.34 -9.32
N LYS A 46 5.94 -3.81 -8.97
CA LYS A 46 5.06 -3.20 -7.95
C LYS A 46 5.72 -3.00 -6.59
N SER A 47 6.26 -4.06 -5.99
CA SER A 47 6.97 -3.98 -4.70
C SER A 47 8.24 -3.16 -4.80
N THR A 48 8.93 -3.22 -5.96
CA THR A 48 10.10 -2.39 -6.23
C THR A 48 9.76 -0.91 -6.21
N LEU A 49 8.62 -0.52 -6.80
CA LEU A 49 8.12 0.86 -6.75
C LEU A 49 7.95 1.36 -5.31
N LEU A 50 7.24 0.61 -4.47
CA LEU A 50 7.03 0.99 -3.07
C LEU A 50 8.35 1.06 -2.29
N ASN A 51 9.22 0.08 -2.47
CA ASN A 51 10.52 0.06 -1.82
C ASN A 51 11.44 1.20 -2.29
N ALA A 52 11.43 1.54 -3.58
CA ALA A 52 12.19 2.68 -4.10
C ALA A 52 11.67 4.02 -3.54
N ILE A 53 10.35 4.21 -3.45
CA ILE A 53 9.74 5.40 -2.83
C ILE A 53 10.16 5.49 -1.36
N MET A 54 10.15 4.39 -0.61
CA MET A 54 10.56 4.36 0.80
C MET A 54 12.08 4.46 1.00
N GLY A 55 12.90 4.16 -0.01
CA GLY A 55 14.34 3.98 0.14
C GLY A 55 14.69 2.68 0.85
N ALA A 56 13.85 1.65 0.67
CA ALA A 56 13.96 0.32 1.30
C ALA A 56 14.44 -0.76 0.33
N LEU A 57 15.09 -0.38 -0.77
CA LEU A 57 15.70 -1.36 -1.67
C LEU A 57 16.82 -2.10 -0.94
N PRO A 58 17.04 -3.40 -1.22
CA PRO A 58 18.17 -4.14 -0.66
C PRO A 58 19.51 -3.54 -1.12
N THR A 59 20.59 -3.94 -0.50
CA THR A 59 21.95 -3.41 -0.77
C THR A 59 22.43 -3.57 -2.22
N THR A 60 21.87 -4.52 -2.96
CA THR A 60 22.12 -4.72 -4.40
C THR A 60 21.24 -3.84 -5.28
N GLY A 61 20.24 -3.18 -4.69
CA GLY A 61 19.29 -2.32 -5.39
C GLY A 61 19.68 -0.86 -5.31
N HIS A 62 19.44 -0.13 -6.39
CA HIS A 62 19.56 1.33 -6.43
C HIS A 62 18.42 1.92 -7.27
N SER A 63 18.04 3.14 -6.95
CA SER A 63 17.05 3.90 -7.72
C SER A 63 17.58 5.30 -8.04
N ARG A 64 17.02 5.88 -9.09
CA ARG A 64 17.23 7.27 -9.51
C ARG A 64 15.91 7.86 -9.97
N GLY A 65 15.84 9.18 -10.00
CA GLY A 65 14.61 9.92 -10.26
C GLY A 65 14.30 10.86 -9.11
N SER A 66 13.07 11.29 -8.98
CA SER A 66 12.66 12.15 -7.88
C SER A 66 11.42 11.62 -7.16
N VAL A 67 11.42 11.75 -5.84
CA VAL A 67 10.27 11.47 -4.97
C VAL A 67 10.02 12.71 -4.12
N ASN A 68 8.88 13.35 -4.35
CA ASN A 68 8.44 14.52 -3.60
C ASN A 68 7.23 14.14 -2.75
N PHE A 69 7.28 14.43 -1.47
CA PHE A 69 6.18 14.20 -0.54
C PHE A 69 5.90 15.48 0.27
N LEU A 70 4.64 15.93 0.29
CA LEU A 70 4.24 17.20 0.90
C LEU A 70 5.06 18.40 0.39
N GLY A 71 5.42 18.42 -0.89
CA GLY A 71 6.22 19.47 -1.52
C GLY A 71 7.71 19.44 -1.19
N GLN A 72 8.20 18.42 -0.47
CA GLN A 72 9.61 18.23 -0.14
C GLN A 72 10.21 17.09 -0.96
N SER A 73 11.43 17.29 -1.49
CA SER A 73 12.19 16.20 -2.12
C SER A 73 12.70 15.25 -1.02
N VAL A 74 12.22 13.99 -1.07
CA VAL A 74 12.50 12.99 -0.03
C VAL A 74 13.25 11.77 -0.58
N HIS A 75 13.63 11.76 -1.86
CA HIS A 75 14.23 10.58 -2.51
C HIS A 75 15.37 10.00 -1.68
N ASP A 76 16.35 10.82 -1.33
CA ASP A 76 17.58 10.42 -0.62
C ASP A 76 17.45 10.44 0.90
N TRP A 77 16.23 10.61 1.43
CA TRP A 77 16.06 10.62 2.88
C TRP A 77 16.09 9.21 3.47
N ALA A 78 16.67 9.10 4.68
CA ALA A 78 16.58 7.88 5.48
C ALA A 78 15.11 7.52 5.77
N ILE A 79 14.81 6.21 5.86
CA ILE A 79 13.46 5.66 6.05
C ILE A 79 12.80 6.28 7.28
N GLU A 80 13.55 6.40 8.38
CA GLU A 80 13.04 6.95 9.66
C GLU A 80 12.54 8.38 9.50
N ARG A 81 13.19 9.17 8.64
CA ARG A 81 12.78 10.55 8.34
C ARG A 81 11.52 10.58 7.48
N LYS A 82 11.39 9.67 6.51
CA LYS A 82 10.17 9.52 5.70
C LYS A 82 8.99 9.07 6.57
N VAL A 83 9.19 8.10 7.45
CA VAL A 83 8.19 7.66 8.45
C VAL A 83 7.83 8.82 9.38
N ALA A 84 8.83 9.62 9.79
CA ALA A 84 8.61 10.80 10.60
C ALA A 84 7.70 11.85 9.95
N LEU A 85 7.80 11.98 8.61
CA LEU A 85 6.99 12.90 7.84
C LEU A 85 5.56 12.39 7.59
N GLY A 86 5.30 11.09 7.87
CA GLY A 86 3.99 10.46 7.75
C GLY A 86 3.84 9.48 6.58
N MET A 87 4.94 8.93 6.05
CA MET A 87 4.88 7.83 5.10
C MET A 87 4.92 6.50 5.85
N SER A 88 4.09 5.53 5.46
CA SER A 88 4.08 4.19 6.03
C SER A 88 3.90 3.14 4.94
N LEU A 89 4.63 2.03 5.06
CA LEU A 89 4.56 0.89 4.13
C LEU A 89 4.15 -0.36 4.89
N VAL A 90 3.13 -1.04 4.38
CA VAL A 90 2.79 -2.42 4.75
C VAL A 90 3.32 -3.34 3.65
N PRO A 91 4.41 -4.08 3.88
CA PRO A 91 4.99 -4.96 2.87
C PRO A 91 4.14 -6.22 2.70
N GLU A 92 4.29 -6.91 1.55
CA GLU A 92 3.61 -8.17 1.22
C GLU A 92 3.74 -9.22 2.33
N ARG A 93 4.95 -9.37 2.89
CA ARG A 93 5.26 -10.35 3.95
C ARG A 93 4.77 -9.96 5.34
N ARG A 94 4.11 -8.78 5.50
CA ARG A 94 3.53 -8.25 6.74
C ARG A 94 4.54 -7.92 7.85
N GLU A 95 5.68 -8.58 7.90
CA GLU A 95 6.82 -8.37 8.82
C GLU A 95 6.37 -8.19 10.29
N LEU A 96 5.52 -9.12 10.77
CA LEU A 96 5.03 -9.12 12.16
C LEU A 96 6.01 -9.82 13.10
N PHE A 97 6.08 -9.36 14.33
CA PHE A 97 6.82 -10.02 15.41
C PHE A 97 5.96 -11.15 16.00
N GLY A 98 6.12 -12.37 15.50
CA GLY A 98 5.26 -13.51 15.79
C GLY A 98 5.21 -13.92 17.26
N SER A 99 6.30 -13.76 18.02
CA SER A 99 6.40 -14.05 19.45
C SER A 99 5.80 -12.97 20.35
N MET A 100 5.55 -11.78 19.81
CA MET A 100 4.92 -10.69 20.54
C MET A 100 3.40 -10.78 20.45
N SER A 101 2.70 -10.17 21.43
CA SER A 101 1.25 -10.05 21.40
C SER A 101 0.76 -9.17 20.25
N VAL A 102 -0.53 -9.25 19.94
CA VAL A 102 -1.21 -8.34 19.01
C VAL A 102 -1.02 -6.89 19.47
N GLU A 103 -1.28 -6.61 20.74
CA GLU A 103 -1.15 -5.26 21.30
C GLU A 103 0.28 -4.74 21.23
N ASP A 104 1.29 -5.55 21.56
CA ASP A 104 2.70 -5.15 21.45
C ASP A 104 3.10 -4.84 20.02
N ASN A 105 2.64 -5.64 19.02
CA ASN A 105 2.86 -5.34 17.61
C ASN A 105 2.25 -3.98 17.22
N LEU A 106 1.05 -3.66 17.72
CA LEU A 106 0.42 -2.35 17.45
C LEU A 106 1.21 -1.23 18.10
N LEU A 107 1.62 -1.38 19.37
CA LEU A 107 2.40 -0.37 20.11
C LEU A 107 3.73 -0.06 19.44
N LEU A 108 4.40 -1.05 18.85
CA LEU A 108 5.61 -0.82 18.04
C LEU A 108 5.35 0.13 16.87
N GLY A 109 4.19 0.02 16.20
CA GLY A 109 3.79 0.95 15.14
C GLY A 109 3.63 2.39 15.64
N GLY A 110 3.14 2.54 16.88
CA GLY A 110 2.95 3.83 17.56
C GLY A 110 4.16 4.32 18.38
N PHE A 111 5.35 3.69 18.24
CA PHE A 111 6.50 3.96 19.10
C PHE A 111 6.88 5.44 19.16
N ARG A 112 6.78 6.17 18.05
CA ARG A 112 7.06 7.61 18.01
C ARG A 112 6.07 8.43 18.84
N LEU A 113 4.78 8.12 18.75
CA LEU A 113 3.73 8.75 19.58
C LEU A 113 3.94 8.43 21.05
N TYR A 114 4.29 7.19 21.35
CA TYR A 114 4.60 6.77 22.71
C TYR A 114 5.80 7.54 23.29
N ARG A 115 6.90 7.65 22.54
CA ARG A 115 8.09 8.41 22.96
C ARG A 115 7.87 9.89 23.10
N SER A 116 6.93 10.49 22.37
CA SER A 116 6.62 11.93 22.51
C SER A 116 5.96 12.31 23.85
N GLY A 117 5.64 11.32 24.69
CA GLY A 117 5.01 11.52 26.00
C GLY A 117 3.54 11.97 25.92
N THR A 118 2.98 12.06 24.71
CA THR A 118 1.57 12.41 24.54
C THR A 118 0.66 11.21 24.74
N ALA A 119 -0.50 11.37 25.38
CA ALA A 119 -1.49 10.31 25.55
C ALA A 119 -2.13 9.84 24.22
N GLY A 120 -1.82 10.49 23.11
CA GLY A 120 -2.42 10.27 21.80
C GLY A 120 -2.28 8.84 21.26
N TRP A 121 -1.25 8.09 21.65
CA TRP A 121 -1.09 6.71 21.25
C TRP A 121 -2.23 5.80 21.74
N ARG A 122 -2.80 6.05 22.95
CA ARG A 122 -3.93 5.27 23.48
C ARG A 122 -5.18 5.50 22.64
N GLN A 123 -5.48 6.75 22.33
CA GLN A 123 -6.59 7.10 21.43
C GLN A 123 -6.43 6.44 20.06
N THR A 124 -5.21 6.45 19.51
CA THR A 124 -4.92 5.79 18.21
C THR A 124 -5.12 4.28 18.32
N LEU A 125 -4.70 3.65 19.42
CA LEU A 125 -4.91 2.23 19.66
C LEU A 125 -6.41 1.88 19.72
N ASP A 126 -7.20 2.69 20.40
CA ASP A 126 -8.66 2.52 20.46
C ASP A 126 -9.30 2.65 19.06
N GLN A 127 -8.89 3.62 18.26
CA GLN A 127 -9.33 3.78 16.87
C GLN A 127 -8.95 2.58 16.00
N VAL A 128 -7.74 2.04 16.15
CA VAL A 128 -7.32 0.82 15.47
C VAL A 128 -8.17 -0.37 15.89
N PHE A 129 -8.48 -0.53 17.16
CA PHE A 129 -9.36 -1.58 17.64
C PHE A 129 -10.82 -1.42 17.20
N GLU A 130 -11.29 -0.20 16.96
CA GLU A 130 -12.60 0.07 16.35
C GLU A 130 -12.64 -0.34 14.88
N LEU A 131 -11.54 -0.13 14.14
CA LEU A 131 -11.41 -0.59 12.76
C LEU A 131 -11.26 -2.12 12.67
N PHE A 132 -10.61 -2.74 13.65
CA PHE A 132 -10.30 -4.16 13.70
C PHE A 132 -10.76 -4.79 15.04
N PRO A 133 -12.08 -4.99 15.27
CA PRO A 133 -12.58 -5.50 16.55
C PRO A 133 -11.98 -6.86 16.96
N ARG A 134 -11.69 -7.72 15.97
CA ARG A 134 -11.05 -9.01 16.19
C ARG A 134 -9.66 -8.90 16.80
N LEU A 135 -8.91 -7.82 16.52
CA LEU A 135 -7.61 -7.58 17.14
C LEU A 135 -7.77 -7.20 18.62
N ARG A 136 -8.84 -6.47 18.98
CA ARG A 136 -9.17 -6.15 20.39
C ARG A 136 -9.45 -7.42 21.17
N GLU A 137 -10.27 -8.32 20.63
CA GLU A 137 -10.61 -9.61 21.25
C GLU A 137 -9.37 -10.48 21.51
N ARG A 138 -8.33 -10.31 20.68
CA ARG A 138 -7.10 -11.11 20.70
C ARG A 138 -5.87 -10.30 21.11
N ALA A 139 -6.05 -9.15 21.79
CA ALA A 139 -4.99 -8.20 22.10
C ALA A 139 -3.78 -8.85 22.79
N ARG A 140 -4.01 -9.84 23.66
CA ARG A 140 -2.97 -10.59 24.39
C ARG A 140 -2.46 -11.84 23.69
N GLN A 141 -3.05 -12.23 22.55
CA GLN A 141 -2.65 -13.41 21.78
C GLN A 141 -1.36 -13.14 21.00
N GLN A 142 -0.48 -14.14 20.89
CA GLN A 142 0.74 -14.04 20.08
C GLN A 142 0.39 -13.91 18.59
N ALA A 143 1.01 -12.96 17.90
CA ALA A 143 0.75 -12.65 16.50
C ALA A 143 1.02 -13.85 15.55
N GLY A 144 1.97 -14.69 15.90
CA GLY A 144 2.30 -15.90 15.12
C GLY A 144 1.18 -16.93 15.07
N THR A 145 0.25 -16.93 16.03
CA THR A 145 -0.88 -17.86 16.12
C THR A 145 -2.15 -17.38 15.41
N LEU A 146 -2.13 -16.15 14.88
CA LEU A 146 -3.24 -15.57 14.15
C LEU A 146 -3.41 -16.23 12.75
N SER A 147 -4.64 -16.22 12.25
CA SER A 147 -4.94 -16.56 10.85
C SER A 147 -4.28 -15.58 9.88
N GLY A 148 -4.15 -15.97 8.59
CA GLY A 148 -3.59 -15.08 7.56
C GLY A 148 -4.32 -13.74 7.45
N GLY A 149 -5.65 -13.73 7.56
CA GLY A 149 -6.46 -12.52 7.55
C GLY A 149 -6.24 -11.63 8.77
N GLU A 150 -6.20 -12.22 9.97
CA GLU A 150 -5.93 -11.48 11.22
C GLU A 150 -4.51 -10.91 11.22
N ARG A 151 -3.52 -11.63 10.68
CA ARG A 151 -2.18 -11.09 10.48
C ARG A 151 -2.15 -9.90 9.53
N GLN A 152 -2.96 -9.93 8.47
CA GLN A 152 -3.08 -8.78 7.56
C GLN A 152 -3.71 -7.57 8.25
N MET A 153 -4.78 -7.77 9.03
CA MET A 153 -5.39 -6.73 9.84
C MET A 153 -4.41 -6.15 10.85
N LEU A 154 -3.59 -7.00 11.48
CA LEU A 154 -2.57 -6.55 12.44
C LEU A 154 -1.47 -5.73 11.76
N ALA A 155 -1.02 -6.11 10.57
CA ALA A 155 -0.04 -5.34 9.81
C ALA A 155 -0.57 -3.95 9.41
N LEU A 156 -1.83 -3.89 8.95
CA LEU A 156 -2.53 -2.63 8.68
C LEU A 156 -2.69 -1.79 9.95
N GLY A 157 -3.16 -2.40 11.04
CA GLY A 157 -3.33 -1.74 12.33
C GLY A 157 -2.02 -1.15 12.85
N ARG A 158 -0.91 -1.91 12.77
CA ARG A 158 0.42 -1.45 13.14
C ARG A 158 0.87 -0.23 12.33
N ALA A 159 0.62 -0.23 11.02
CA ALA A 159 0.94 0.92 10.18
C ALA A 159 0.09 2.16 10.53
N LEU A 160 -1.19 1.96 10.87
CA LEU A 160 -2.10 3.04 11.27
C LEU A 160 -1.75 3.65 12.62
N MET A 161 -1.11 2.89 13.53
CA MET A 161 -0.59 3.42 14.80
C MET A 161 0.42 4.56 14.61
N ALA A 162 1.09 4.63 13.47
CA ALA A 162 1.98 5.75 13.12
C ALA A 162 1.24 7.03 12.69
N GLN A 163 -0.09 7.01 12.57
CA GLN A 163 -0.94 8.09 12.04
C GLN A 163 -0.45 8.60 10.68
N PRO A 164 -0.33 7.73 9.66
CA PRO A 164 0.28 8.10 8.40
C PRO A 164 -0.59 9.10 7.62
N ARG A 165 0.06 9.99 6.88
CA ARG A 165 -0.56 10.82 5.83
C ARG A 165 -0.64 10.07 4.49
N LEU A 166 0.36 9.19 4.26
CA LEU A 166 0.39 8.27 3.13
C LEU A 166 0.61 6.84 3.63
N LEU A 167 -0.35 5.98 3.35
CA LEU A 167 -0.26 4.53 3.60
C LEU A 167 -0.02 3.81 2.28
N MET A 168 1.11 3.14 2.17
CA MET A 168 1.46 2.32 1.01
C MET A 168 1.22 0.85 1.35
N LEU A 169 0.52 0.13 0.47
CA LEU A 169 0.09 -1.25 0.68
C LEU A 169 0.60 -2.14 -0.45
N ASP A 170 1.38 -3.15 -0.10
CA ASP A 170 1.94 -4.12 -1.05
C ASP A 170 1.12 -5.41 -1.02
N GLU A 171 0.31 -5.61 -2.04
CA GLU A 171 -0.55 -6.78 -2.27
C GLU A 171 -1.32 -7.24 -1.01
N PRO A 172 -2.10 -6.34 -0.36
CA PRO A 172 -2.76 -6.67 0.91
C PRO A 172 -3.79 -7.80 0.81
N SER A 173 -4.20 -8.19 -0.39
CA SER A 173 -5.16 -9.28 -0.61
C SER A 173 -4.51 -10.64 -0.86
N LEU A 174 -3.18 -10.71 -1.03
CA LEU A 174 -2.48 -11.91 -1.46
C LEU A 174 -2.64 -13.08 -0.46
N GLY A 175 -3.05 -14.24 -0.98
CA GLY A 175 -3.19 -15.47 -0.21
C GLY A 175 -4.33 -15.47 0.82
N LEU A 176 -5.28 -14.53 0.72
CA LEU A 176 -6.40 -14.43 1.63
C LEU A 176 -7.69 -15.02 1.03
N ALA A 177 -8.54 -15.56 1.91
CA ALA A 177 -9.87 -16.03 1.52
C ALA A 177 -10.73 -14.86 0.98
N PRO A 178 -11.62 -15.09 0.00
CA PRO A 178 -12.42 -14.03 -0.65
C PRO A 178 -13.22 -13.14 0.30
N ARG A 179 -13.69 -13.70 1.43
CA ARG A 179 -14.40 -12.94 2.47
C ARG A 179 -13.48 -11.92 3.13
N ILE A 180 -12.25 -12.33 3.47
CA ILE A 180 -11.25 -11.47 4.11
C ILE A 180 -10.79 -10.39 3.13
N VAL A 181 -10.58 -10.73 1.86
CA VAL A 181 -10.25 -9.75 0.82
C VAL A 181 -11.31 -8.64 0.80
N ARG A 182 -12.59 -8.97 0.78
CA ARG A 182 -13.67 -7.97 0.82
C ARG A 182 -13.60 -7.08 2.07
N GLU A 183 -13.36 -7.68 3.23
CA GLU A 183 -13.23 -6.95 4.50
C GLU A 183 -12.05 -5.97 4.48
N ILE A 184 -10.87 -6.40 4.01
CA ILE A 184 -9.67 -5.55 3.87
C ILE A 184 -9.95 -4.37 2.93
N PHE A 185 -10.57 -4.59 1.77
CA PHE A 185 -10.87 -3.50 0.83
C PHE A 185 -11.95 -2.54 1.38
N GLN A 186 -12.92 -3.02 2.15
CA GLN A 186 -13.86 -2.15 2.87
C GLN A 186 -13.14 -1.26 3.89
N ILE A 187 -12.17 -1.81 4.62
CA ILE A 187 -11.35 -1.03 5.56
C ILE A 187 -10.52 0.02 4.82
N ILE A 188 -9.86 -0.37 3.71
CA ILE A 188 -9.10 0.56 2.85
C ILE A 188 -9.99 1.72 2.38
N ALA A 189 -11.21 1.42 1.91
CA ALA A 189 -12.17 2.43 1.50
C ALA A 189 -12.59 3.37 2.66
N ARG A 190 -12.76 2.82 3.88
CA ARG A 190 -13.06 3.64 5.08
C ARG A 190 -11.90 4.55 5.49
N LEU A 191 -10.65 4.11 5.32
CA LEU A 191 -9.48 4.92 5.67
C LEU A 191 -9.43 6.22 4.87
N ARG A 192 -9.95 6.26 3.63
CA ARG A 192 -10.08 7.50 2.85
C ARG A 192 -10.90 8.57 3.59
N SER A 193 -11.98 8.17 4.27
CA SER A 193 -12.81 9.12 5.01
C SER A 193 -12.14 9.72 6.26
N THR A 194 -11.01 9.12 6.71
CA THR A 194 -10.20 9.65 7.80
C THR A 194 -9.10 10.62 7.33
N GLY A 195 -9.02 10.89 6.01
CA GLY A 195 -8.02 11.79 5.43
C GLY A 195 -6.68 11.13 5.07
N VAL A 196 -6.54 9.82 5.28
CA VAL A 196 -5.34 9.06 4.88
C VAL A 196 -5.33 8.88 3.37
N SER A 197 -4.22 9.25 2.72
CA SER A 197 -4.00 8.96 1.30
C SER A 197 -3.39 7.58 1.14
N ILE A 198 -3.76 6.85 0.10
CA ILE A 198 -3.36 5.45 -0.06
C ILE A 198 -2.74 5.23 -1.44
N LEU A 199 -1.56 4.61 -1.48
CA LEU A 199 -0.98 4.03 -2.67
C LEU A 199 -1.03 2.50 -2.51
N LEU A 200 -1.89 1.87 -3.29
CA LEU A 200 -2.16 0.45 -3.24
C LEU A 200 -1.56 -0.24 -4.46
N VAL A 201 -0.66 -1.20 -4.28
CA VAL A 201 -0.25 -2.05 -5.38
C VAL A 201 -0.91 -3.42 -5.25
N GLU A 202 -1.42 -3.95 -6.37
CA GLU A 202 -2.21 -5.19 -6.39
C GLU A 202 -2.07 -5.95 -7.71
N GLN A 203 -2.11 -7.27 -7.60
CA GLN A 203 -2.31 -8.14 -8.75
C GLN A 203 -3.81 -8.31 -9.04
N ASN A 204 -4.64 -8.35 -8.01
CA ASN A 204 -6.09 -8.47 -8.15
C ASN A 204 -6.72 -7.11 -8.48
N ALA A 205 -6.75 -6.79 -9.77
CA ALA A 205 -7.20 -5.49 -10.26
C ALA A 205 -8.66 -5.15 -9.89
N ARG A 206 -9.57 -6.13 -9.88
CA ARG A 206 -11.01 -5.88 -9.69
C ARG A 206 -11.34 -5.21 -8.35
N PRO A 207 -10.92 -5.75 -7.18
CA PRO A 207 -11.19 -5.07 -5.91
C PRO A 207 -10.37 -3.78 -5.77
N ALA A 208 -9.16 -3.69 -6.32
CA ALA A 208 -8.32 -2.50 -6.26
C ALA A 208 -8.96 -1.32 -6.99
N LEU A 209 -9.41 -1.51 -8.25
CA LEU A 209 -10.07 -0.47 -9.03
C LEU A 209 -11.42 -0.04 -8.45
N ARG A 210 -12.12 -0.93 -7.72
CA ARG A 210 -13.39 -0.55 -7.07
C ARG A 210 -13.25 0.47 -5.95
N VAL A 211 -12.11 0.49 -5.27
CA VAL A 211 -11.89 1.41 -4.14
C VAL A 211 -11.05 2.61 -4.53
N ALA A 212 -10.31 2.52 -5.64
CA ALA A 212 -9.40 3.56 -6.08
C ALA A 212 -10.14 4.72 -6.79
N ASP A 213 -9.57 5.91 -6.70
CA ASP A 213 -9.97 7.09 -7.49
C ASP A 213 -9.25 7.10 -8.85
N TYR A 214 -7.99 6.66 -8.87
CA TYR A 214 -7.12 6.66 -10.04
C TYR A 214 -6.28 5.39 -10.06
N GLY A 215 -5.85 4.96 -11.25
CA GLY A 215 -5.05 3.75 -11.40
C GLY A 215 -3.96 3.91 -12.45
N TYR A 216 -2.92 3.12 -12.25
CA TYR A 216 -1.82 2.88 -13.15
C TYR A 216 -1.72 1.41 -13.46
N VAL A 217 -1.36 1.05 -14.68
CA VAL A 217 -1.09 -0.34 -15.09
C VAL A 217 0.40 -0.49 -15.36
N LEU A 218 1.04 -1.37 -14.62
CA LEU A 218 2.47 -1.63 -14.66
C LEU A 218 2.73 -3.00 -15.29
N GLU A 219 3.54 -3.04 -16.34
CA GLU A 219 4.03 -4.28 -16.98
C GLU A 219 5.54 -4.20 -17.18
N THR A 220 6.25 -5.17 -16.63
CA THR A 220 7.71 -5.35 -16.83
C THR A 220 8.54 -4.09 -16.55
N GLY A 221 8.14 -3.30 -15.54
CA GLY A 221 8.83 -2.07 -15.13
C GLY A 221 8.31 -0.79 -15.78
N ASP A 222 7.42 -0.87 -16.77
CA ASP A 222 6.88 0.26 -17.52
C ASP A 222 5.42 0.55 -17.17
N LEU A 223 5.04 1.83 -17.13
CA LEU A 223 3.65 2.25 -17.08
C LEU A 223 3.05 2.21 -18.50
N ILE A 224 2.06 1.33 -18.67
CA ILE A 224 1.44 1.12 -19.99
C ILE A 224 0.08 1.79 -20.15
N LEU A 225 -0.61 2.06 -19.04
CA LEU A 225 -1.92 2.73 -19.00
C LEU A 225 -2.06 3.49 -17.68
N GLU A 226 -2.80 4.59 -17.72
CA GLU A 226 -3.23 5.31 -16.53
C GLU A 226 -4.58 5.98 -16.75
N GLY A 227 -5.32 6.24 -15.68
CA GLY A 227 -6.59 6.94 -15.77
C GLY A 227 -7.46 6.81 -14.52
N ALA A 228 -8.64 7.42 -14.57
CA ALA A 228 -9.65 7.21 -13.54
C ALA A 228 -9.95 5.72 -13.38
N ALA A 229 -10.06 5.24 -12.15
CA ALA A 229 -10.24 3.80 -11.87
C ALA A 229 -11.48 3.22 -12.55
N GLU A 230 -12.55 4.00 -12.68
CA GLU A 230 -13.78 3.63 -13.39
C GLU A 230 -13.50 3.36 -14.88
N MET A 231 -12.73 4.24 -15.54
CA MET A 231 -12.36 4.06 -16.94
C MET A 231 -11.47 2.83 -17.14
N LEU A 232 -10.49 2.62 -16.26
CA LEU A 232 -9.61 1.45 -16.34
C LEU A 232 -10.37 0.14 -16.13
N SER A 233 -11.41 0.13 -15.29
CA SER A 233 -12.23 -1.06 -15.06
C SER A 233 -13.03 -1.51 -16.29
N GLY A 234 -13.29 -0.60 -17.23
CA GLY A 234 -13.93 -0.85 -18.52
C GLY A 234 -12.95 -1.02 -19.70
N HIS A 235 -11.65 -0.82 -19.47
CA HIS A 235 -10.66 -0.85 -20.56
C HIS A 235 -10.39 -2.27 -21.06
N PRO A 236 -10.47 -2.57 -22.38
CA PRO A 236 -10.35 -3.92 -22.94
C PRO A 236 -9.09 -4.66 -22.47
N ARG A 237 -7.91 -4.01 -22.54
CA ARG A 237 -6.63 -4.60 -22.11
C ARG A 237 -6.63 -4.96 -20.62
N VAL A 238 -7.24 -4.14 -19.76
CA VAL A 238 -7.36 -4.43 -18.33
C VAL A 238 -8.30 -5.61 -18.09
N ILE A 239 -9.41 -5.68 -18.83
CA ILE A 239 -10.38 -6.78 -18.75
C ILE A 239 -9.72 -8.11 -19.16
N GLU A 240 -9.01 -8.13 -20.27
CA GLU A 240 -8.35 -9.35 -20.77
C GLU A 240 -7.24 -9.83 -19.83
N SER A 241 -6.33 -8.92 -19.42
CA SER A 241 -5.12 -9.28 -18.71
C SER A 241 -5.35 -9.48 -17.21
N TYR A 242 -6.29 -8.76 -16.58
CA TYR A 242 -6.38 -8.67 -15.12
C TYR A 242 -7.76 -8.96 -14.53
N LEU A 243 -8.85 -8.89 -15.32
CA LEU A 243 -10.20 -9.12 -14.81
C LEU A 243 -10.79 -10.50 -15.14
N GLY A 244 -10.06 -11.32 -15.91
CA GLY A 244 -10.42 -12.72 -16.18
C GLY A 244 -11.70 -12.95 -16.99
N LEU A 245 -12.22 -11.94 -17.70
CA LEU A 245 -13.43 -12.04 -18.51
C LEU A 245 -13.18 -12.51 -19.96
N GLY A 246 -11.91 -12.59 -20.41
CA GLY A 246 -11.54 -12.91 -21.80
C GLY A 246 -11.61 -14.40 -22.20
N ARG A 247 -11.86 -15.36 -21.29
CA ARG A 247 -11.82 -16.80 -21.61
C ARG A 247 -13.18 -17.51 -21.70
N ARG A 248 -14.31 -16.80 -21.67
CA ARG A 248 -15.64 -17.45 -21.72
C ARG A 248 -16.26 -17.56 -23.12
N ASN A 249 -15.68 -17.02 -24.19
CA ASN A 249 -16.31 -17.02 -25.53
C ASN A 249 -15.54 -17.82 -26.61
N GLN A 250 -14.64 -18.73 -26.26
CA GLN A 250 -13.97 -19.59 -27.27
C GLN A 250 -14.20 -21.10 -27.09
N ALA A 251 -15.24 -21.50 -26.36
CA ALA A 251 -15.61 -22.89 -26.22
C ALA A 251 -17.11 -23.10 -26.55
N ALA A 252 -17.52 -22.63 -27.72
CA ALA A 252 -18.80 -22.99 -28.36
C ALA A 252 -18.71 -22.66 -29.87
N ASP A 253 -18.02 -23.50 -30.61
CA ASP A 253 -18.25 -23.82 -32.02
C ASP A 253 -17.65 -25.18 -32.32
#